data_ccd8d6fc92a540f17c524b8f795ce8b3
#
_entry.id   ccd8d6fc92a540f17c524b8f795ce8b3
#
_cell.length_a   1.000
_cell.length_b   1.000
_cell.length_c   1.000
_cell.angle_alpha   90.00
_cell.angle_beta   90.00
_cell.angle_gamma   90.00
#
_symmetry.space_group_name_H-M   'P 1'
#
loop_
_entity.id
_entity.type
_entity.pdbx_description
1 polymer ?
#
loop_
_entity_poly.entity_id
_entity_poly.type
_entity_poly.pdbx_seq_one_letter_code
_entity_poly.pdbx_strand_id
1 'polypeptide(L)'
;MSRLGGVILAAGLSSRMKQFKPLMIIDGKSMIRHVIDLMRGAGVETIVVVTGHNRARIEAHLADAGVLFAFNPDYAHTQQLESLRIGLSALHGHADRILISPADVPLVSPQTVRDLLALSGDFVRPMYHGEAGHPVILDASLIPMLMTYDGPGGLRGAVESSGCILTELDVADRGTVLDNDTPEDFERLRRFFACSNAESER
;
A
#
# COMPACT_ATOMS: atom_id res chain seq x y z
N MET A 1 -19.16 -9.78 -10.07
CA MET A 1 -18.32 -9.30 -8.95
C MET A 1 -17.23 -8.44 -9.55
N SER A 2 -16.93 -7.30 -8.95
CA SER A 2 -15.81 -6.44 -9.35
C SER A 2 -14.49 -7.16 -9.05
N ARG A 3 -13.57 -7.19 -10.02
CA ARG A 3 -12.25 -7.81 -9.87
C ARG A 3 -11.36 -6.88 -9.04
N LEU A 4 -10.79 -7.40 -7.97
CA LEU A 4 -9.93 -6.64 -7.07
C LEU A 4 -8.45 -6.91 -7.37
N GLY A 5 -7.70 -5.87 -7.75
CA GLY A 5 -6.25 -5.88 -7.92
C GLY A 5 -5.54 -5.25 -6.73
N GLY A 6 -4.23 -5.49 -6.61
CA GLY A 6 -3.40 -4.90 -5.58
C GLY A 6 -2.11 -4.29 -6.14
N VAL A 7 -1.72 -3.12 -5.64
CA VAL A 7 -0.40 -2.51 -5.91
C VAL A 7 0.29 -2.25 -4.59
N ILE A 8 1.49 -2.82 -4.42
CA ILE A 8 2.37 -2.58 -3.29
C ILE A 8 3.56 -1.73 -3.73
N LEU A 9 3.72 -0.56 -3.13
CA LEU A 9 4.80 0.36 -3.45
C LEU A 9 6.02 0.05 -2.58
N ALA A 10 7.07 -0.50 -3.18
CA ALA A 10 8.31 -0.92 -2.53
C ALA A 10 9.57 -0.37 -3.23
N ALA A 11 9.43 0.70 -4.03
CA ALA A 11 10.52 1.27 -4.80
C ALA A 11 11.44 2.23 -4.02
N GLY A 12 11.02 2.66 -2.81
CA GLY A 12 11.68 3.70 -2.02
C GLY A 12 13.10 3.35 -1.55
N LEU A 13 13.91 4.39 -1.37
CA LEU A 13 15.34 4.28 -0.97
C LEU A 13 15.56 3.82 0.48
N SER A 14 14.56 3.92 1.36
CA SER A 14 14.70 3.68 2.82
C SER A 14 15.87 4.48 3.45
N SER A 15 16.14 5.69 2.94
CA SER A 15 17.38 6.46 3.19
C SER A 15 17.60 6.85 4.66
N ARG A 16 16.53 7.03 5.43
CA ARG A 16 16.57 7.38 6.87
C ARG A 16 16.80 6.16 7.78
N MET A 17 16.56 4.96 7.25
CA MET A 17 16.73 3.70 7.96
C MET A 17 18.07 3.06 7.57
N LYS A 18 18.83 2.54 8.55
CA LYS A 18 20.04 1.73 8.28
C LYS A 18 19.73 0.37 7.67
N GLN A 19 18.45 -0.01 7.64
CA GLN A 19 17.95 -1.29 7.13
C GLN A 19 16.94 -1.05 6.02
N PHE A 20 16.82 -2.02 5.12
CA PHE A 20 15.89 -1.97 4.01
C PHE A 20 14.49 -2.35 4.51
N LYS A 21 13.63 -1.34 4.70
CA LYS A 21 12.31 -1.41 5.35
C LYS A 21 11.42 -2.58 4.91
N PRO A 22 11.18 -2.83 3.60
CA PRO A 22 10.24 -3.86 3.19
C PRO A 22 10.59 -5.27 3.70
N LEU A 23 11.88 -5.51 3.99
CA LEU A 23 12.37 -6.81 4.45
C LEU A 23 12.59 -6.90 5.96
N MET A 24 12.29 -5.85 6.72
CA MET A 24 12.36 -5.89 8.19
C MET A 24 11.30 -6.84 8.74
N ILE A 25 11.66 -7.56 9.81
CA ILE A 25 10.84 -8.64 10.36
C ILE A 25 10.02 -8.14 11.54
N ILE A 26 8.71 -8.37 11.47
CA ILE A 26 7.76 -8.21 12.57
C ILE A 26 7.10 -9.56 12.76
N ASP A 27 7.19 -10.13 13.96
CA ASP A 27 6.59 -11.42 14.30
C ASP A 27 6.91 -12.54 13.28
N GLY A 28 8.19 -12.73 13.00
CA GLY A 28 8.68 -13.81 12.12
C GLY A 28 8.43 -13.59 10.62
N LYS A 29 7.74 -12.52 10.21
CA LYS A 29 7.38 -12.22 8.83
C LYS A 29 7.88 -10.84 8.41
N SER A 30 8.32 -10.68 7.16
CA SER A 30 8.71 -9.35 6.65
C SER A 30 7.52 -8.43 6.47
N MET A 31 7.74 -7.11 6.61
CA MET A 31 6.69 -6.10 6.46
C MET A 31 5.93 -6.26 5.15
N ILE A 32 6.63 -6.42 4.04
CA ILE A 32 6.00 -6.60 2.73
C ILE A 32 5.13 -7.87 2.65
N ARG A 33 5.50 -8.96 3.35
CA ARG A 33 4.69 -10.17 3.41
C ARG A 33 3.41 -9.98 4.24
N HIS A 34 3.44 -9.16 5.29
CA HIS A 34 2.21 -8.78 6.02
C HIS A 34 1.24 -8.05 5.09
N VAL A 35 1.74 -7.10 4.27
CA VAL A 35 0.89 -6.36 3.31
C VAL A 35 0.34 -7.30 2.23
N ILE A 36 1.12 -8.25 1.72
CA ILE A 36 0.66 -9.25 0.75
C ILE A 36 -0.45 -10.13 1.36
N ASP A 37 -0.26 -10.61 2.58
CA ASP A 37 -1.25 -11.47 3.27
C ASP A 37 -2.54 -10.70 3.54
N LEU A 38 -2.45 -9.43 3.95
CA LEU A 38 -3.62 -8.55 4.12
C LEU A 38 -4.40 -8.43 2.81
N MET A 39 -3.74 -8.14 1.69
CA MET A 39 -4.37 -8.04 0.38
C MET A 39 -5.02 -9.36 -0.05
N ARG A 40 -4.34 -10.49 0.13
CA ARG A 40 -4.91 -11.81 -0.18
C ARG A 40 -6.13 -12.13 0.68
N GLY A 41 -6.05 -11.83 1.98
CA GLY A 41 -7.19 -11.98 2.91
C GLY A 41 -8.39 -11.10 2.55
N ALA A 42 -8.18 -10.03 1.82
CA ALA A 42 -9.22 -9.16 1.26
C ALA A 42 -9.77 -9.63 -0.09
N GLY A 43 -9.26 -10.73 -0.66
CA GLY A 43 -9.69 -11.28 -1.95
C GLY A 43 -8.98 -10.69 -3.17
N VAL A 44 -7.83 -10.05 -2.98
CA VAL A 44 -7.01 -9.57 -4.11
C VAL A 44 -6.40 -10.77 -4.83
N GLU A 45 -6.75 -10.97 -6.11
CA GLU A 45 -6.27 -12.09 -6.93
C GLU A 45 -4.89 -11.79 -7.54
N THR A 46 -4.73 -10.59 -8.11
CA THR A 46 -3.48 -10.16 -8.74
C THR A 46 -2.84 -9.06 -7.93
N ILE A 47 -1.64 -9.31 -7.41
CA ILE A 47 -0.83 -8.33 -6.66
C ILE A 47 0.41 -7.98 -7.48
N VAL A 48 0.62 -6.69 -7.72
CA VAL A 48 1.83 -6.13 -8.33
C VAL A 48 2.67 -5.46 -7.26
N VAL A 49 3.92 -5.88 -7.11
CA VAL A 49 4.93 -5.24 -6.26
C VAL A 49 5.79 -4.34 -7.12
N VAL A 50 5.72 -3.04 -6.90
CA VAL A 50 6.56 -2.08 -7.61
C VAL A 50 7.90 -1.97 -6.89
N THR A 51 8.96 -2.42 -7.56
CA THR A 51 10.33 -2.45 -7.05
C THR A 51 11.17 -1.30 -7.59
N GLY A 52 12.21 -0.93 -6.87
CA GLY A 52 13.20 0.07 -7.25
C GLY A 52 14.53 -0.23 -6.59
N HIS A 53 14.84 0.47 -5.48
CA HIS A 53 16.03 0.18 -4.68
C HIS A 53 15.99 -1.27 -4.16
N ASN A 54 17.14 -1.95 -4.22
CA ASN A 54 17.27 -3.35 -3.78
C ASN A 54 16.29 -4.34 -4.45
N ARG A 55 15.89 -4.09 -5.71
CA ARG A 55 14.99 -4.93 -6.51
C ARG A 55 15.28 -6.42 -6.35
N ALA A 56 16.52 -6.85 -6.63
CA ALA A 56 16.88 -8.27 -6.60
C ALA A 56 16.61 -8.93 -5.24
N ARG A 57 16.78 -8.18 -4.14
CA ARG A 57 16.50 -8.70 -2.79
C ARG A 57 15.02 -8.90 -2.53
N ILE A 58 14.16 -7.97 -3.01
CA ILE A 58 12.70 -8.11 -2.89
C ILE A 58 12.24 -9.29 -3.73
N GLU A 59 12.65 -9.36 -5.01
CA GLU A 59 12.22 -10.40 -5.94
C GLU A 59 12.64 -11.80 -5.44
N ALA A 60 13.88 -11.95 -4.95
CA ALA A 60 14.33 -13.19 -4.36
C ALA A 60 13.56 -13.58 -3.08
N HIS A 61 13.26 -12.58 -2.22
CA HIS A 61 12.50 -12.81 -0.98
C HIS A 61 11.05 -13.20 -1.23
N LEU A 62 10.45 -12.74 -2.32
CA LEU A 62 9.05 -12.97 -2.69
C LEU A 62 8.87 -13.98 -3.83
N ALA A 63 9.91 -14.75 -4.19
CA ALA A 63 9.86 -15.68 -5.32
C ALA A 63 8.74 -16.73 -5.20
N ASP A 64 8.36 -17.09 -3.98
CA ASP A 64 7.29 -18.03 -3.64
C ASP A 64 5.93 -17.35 -3.37
N ALA A 65 5.86 -16.03 -3.39
CA ALA A 65 4.66 -15.29 -2.98
C ALA A 65 3.58 -15.20 -4.06
N GLY A 66 3.85 -15.62 -5.31
CA GLY A 66 2.87 -15.57 -6.41
C GLY A 66 2.42 -14.15 -6.74
N VAL A 67 3.32 -13.17 -6.66
CA VAL A 67 3.10 -11.77 -7.01
C VAL A 67 3.78 -11.43 -8.33
N LEU A 68 3.30 -10.41 -9.01
CA LEU A 68 3.96 -9.83 -10.18
C LEU A 68 4.92 -8.73 -9.74
N PHE A 69 6.02 -8.54 -10.45
CA PHE A 69 6.97 -7.46 -10.21
C PHE A 69 6.94 -6.44 -11.34
N ALA A 70 6.91 -5.17 -10.97
CA ALA A 70 7.06 -4.05 -11.89
C ALA A 70 8.23 -3.18 -11.41
N PHE A 71 9.20 -2.90 -12.28
CA PHE A 71 10.40 -2.18 -11.90
C PHE A 71 10.33 -0.70 -12.29
N ASN A 72 10.58 0.18 -11.33
CA ASN A 72 10.79 1.60 -11.59
C ASN A 72 12.31 1.86 -11.73
N PRO A 73 12.85 2.08 -12.93
CA PRO A 73 14.29 2.31 -13.12
C PRO A 73 14.74 3.65 -12.55
N ASP A 74 13.83 4.64 -12.50
CA ASP A 74 14.13 6.01 -12.07
C ASP A 74 13.74 6.28 -10.61
N TYR A 75 13.60 5.23 -9.80
CA TYR A 75 13.13 5.30 -8.40
C TYR A 75 13.87 6.33 -7.54
N ALA A 76 15.13 6.65 -7.85
CA ALA A 76 15.94 7.59 -7.10
C ALA A 76 15.58 9.07 -7.39
N HIS A 77 14.95 9.34 -8.52
CA HIS A 77 14.65 10.69 -9.03
C HIS A 77 13.16 10.95 -9.22
N THR A 78 12.31 9.93 -9.05
CA THR A 78 10.87 10.02 -9.23
C THR A 78 10.13 10.02 -7.89
N GLN A 79 8.90 10.54 -7.90
CA GLN A 79 8.01 10.51 -6.74
C GLN A 79 7.21 9.20 -6.70
N GLN A 80 6.44 9.02 -5.65
CA GLN A 80 5.63 7.82 -5.44
C GLN A 80 4.58 7.60 -6.54
N LEU A 81 4.06 8.69 -7.14
CA LEU A 81 3.07 8.61 -8.22
C LEU A 81 3.61 7.88 -9.46
N GLU A 82 4.88 8.09 -9.84
CA GLU A 82 5.49 7.39 -10.97
C GLU A 82 5.60 5.89 -10.71
N SER A 83 5.98 5.50 -9.49
CA SER A 83 5.97 4.09 -9.08
C SER A 83 4.55 3.52 -9.15
N LEU A 84 3.54 4.28 -8.69
CA LEU A 84 2.14 3.86 -8.77
C LEU A 84 1.70 3.64 -10.23
N ARG A 85 2.02 4.56 -11.14
CA ARG A 85 1.72 4.44 -12.58
C ARG A 85 2.27 3.14 -13.19
N ILE A 86 3.50 2.79 -12.83
CA ILE A 86 4.13 1.53 -13.27
C ILE A 86 3.33 0.33 -12.76
N GLY A 87 2.91 0.33 -11.49
CA GLY A 87 2.08 -0.71 -10.91
C GLY A 87 0.70 -0.81 -11.54
N LEU A 88 0.03 0.33 -11.77
CA LEU A 88 -1.27 0.39 -12.43
C LEU A 88 -1.21 -0.10 -13.87
N SER A 89 -0.14 0.23 -14.61
CA SER A 89 0.08 -0.26 -15.97
C SER A 89 0.21 -1.78 -16.01
N ALA A 90 0.88 -2.38 -15.02
CA ALA A 90 1.03 -3.84 -14.92
C ALA A 90 -0.30 -4.56 -14.57
N LEU A 91 -1.25 -3.85 -13.94
CA LEU A 91 -2.61 -4.35 -13.65
C LEU A 91 -3.62 -4.09 -14.78
N HIS A 92 -3.22 -3.42 -15.86
CA HIS A 92 -4.15 -2.97 -16.89
C HIS A 92 -5.08 -4.10 -17.40
N GLY A 93 -6.39 -3.87 -17.30
CA GLY A 93 -7.42 -4.83 -17.72
C GLY A 93 -7.64 -6.02 -16.77
N HIS A 94 -6.89 -6.14 -15.67
CA HIS A 94 -7.02 -7.23 -14.69
C HIS A 94 -7.81 -6.88 -13.43
N ALA A 95 -8.12 -5.62 -13.21
CA ALA A 95 -8.86 -5.17 -12.03
C ALA A 95 -9.83 -4.04 -12.36
N ASP A 96 -10.95 -4.00 -11.65
CA ASP A 96 -11.94 -2.94 -11.71
C ASP A 96 -11.78 -1.99 -10.50
N ARG A 97 -11.31 -2.52 -9.36
CA ARG A 97 -10.91 -1.76 -8.16
C ARG A 97 -9.51 -2.20 -7.73
N ILE A 98 -8.73 -1.27 -7.22
CA ILE A 98 -7.31 -1.50 -6.92
C ILE A 98 -7.02 -1.07 -5.50
N LEU A 99 -6.56 -2.02 -4.67
CA LEU A 99 -6.08 -1.78 -3.32
C LEU A 99 -4.60 -1.37 -3.40
N ILE A 100 -4.25 -0.18 -2.92
CA ILE A 100 -2.90 0.39 -3.01
C ILE A 100 -2.35 0.58 -1.60
N SER A 101 -1.17 0.02 -1.33
CA SER A 101 -0.49 0.18 -0.05
C SER A 101 1.02 0.35 -0.23
N PRO A 102 1.68 1.19 0.57
CA PRO A 102 3.11 1.13 0.76
C PRO A 102 3.52 -0.20 1.41
N ALA A 103 4.75 -0.66 1.17
CA ALA A 103 5.28 -1.88 1.74
C ALA A 103 5.64 -1.76 3.24
N ASP A 104 5.63 -0.55 3.79
CA ASP A 104 6.00 -0.20 5.16
C ASP A 104 4.81 0.17 6.07
N VAL A 105 3.58 -0.13 5.63
CA VAL A 105 2.35 -0.04 6.43
C VAL A 105 1.76 -1.44 6.62
N PRO A 106 2.38 -2.31 7.45
CA PRO A 106 2.08 -3.74 7.50
C PRO A 106 0.96 -4.14 8.47
N LEU A 107 0.52 -3.24 9.37
CA LEU A 107 -0.29 -3.59 10.54
C LEU A 107 -1.75 -3.11 10.47
N VAL A 108 -2.26 -2.94 9.27
CA VAL A 108 -3.67 -2.61 9.05
C VAL A 108 -4.56 -3.81 9.38
N SER A 109 -5.65 -3.55 10.09
CA SER A 109 -6.64 -4.56 10.42
C SER A 109 -7.34 -5.10 9.16
N PRO A 110 -7.53 -6.43 9.03
CA PRO A 110 -8.37 -6.99 7.97
C PRO A 110 -9.81 -6.44 7.97
N GLN A 111 -10.34 -6.05 9.15
CA GLN A 111 -11.66 -5.44 9.24
C GLN A 111 -11.70 -4.07 8.57
N THR A 112 -10.69 -3.21 8.80
CA THR A 112 -10.56 -1.91 8.13
C THR A 112 -10.59 -2.06 6.62
N VAL A 113 -9.85 -3.04 6.07
CA VAL A 113 -9.85 -3.27 4.61
C VAL A 113 -11.23 -3.71 4.10
N ARG A 114 -11.93 -4.58 4.83
CA ARG A 114 -13.32 -4.98 4.47
C ARG A 114 -14.27 -3.78 4.49
N ASP A 115 -14.17 -2.93 5.49
CA ASP A 115 -15.03 -1.75 5.63
C ASP A 115 -14.78 -0.75 4.50
N LEU A 116 -13.51 -0.51 4.14
CA LEU A 116 -13.15 0.32 2.98
C LEU A 116 -13.69 -0.27 1.66
N LEU A 117 -13.58 -1.58 1.47
CA LEU A 117 -14.07 -2.26 0.26
C LEU A 117 -15.60 -2.21 0.13
N ALA A 118 -16.34 -2.12 1.24
CA ALA A 118 -17.78 -2.02 1.24
C ALA A 118 -18.30 -0.63 0.83
N LEU A 119 -17.43 0.39 0.83
CA LEU A 119 -17.80 1.76 0.47
C LEU A 119 -17.79 1.97 -1.05
N SER A 120 -18.69 2.85 -1.49
CA SER A 120 -18.71 3.38 -2.86
C SER A 120 -17.84 4.62 -2.95
N GLY A 121 -17.29 4.87 -4.13
CA GLY A 121 -16.45 6.04 -4.44
C GLY A 121 -15.37 5.67 -5.45
N ASP A 122 -14.91 6.66 -6.20
CA ASP A 122 -13.85 6.48 -7.18
C ASP A 122 -12.47 6.36 -6.50
N PHE A 123 -12.34 7.02 -5.34
CA PHE A 123 -11.19 6.92 -4.45
C PHE A 123 -11.65 6.83 -3.00
N VAL A 124 -11.25 5.76 -2.29
CA VAL A 124 -11.64 5.53 -0.89
C VAL A 124 -10.38 5.44 -0.02
N ARG A 125 -10.38 6.14 1.13
CA ARG A 125 -9.24 6.10 2.06
C ARG A 125 -9.68 6.06 3.52
N PRO A 126 -8.87 5.43 4.41
CA PRO A 126 -9.09 5.52 5.84
C PRO A 126 -8.58 6.86 6.37
N MET A 127 -9.25 7.36 7.41
CA MET A 127 -8.84 8.52 8.19
C MET A 127 -8.68 8.12 9.65
N TYR A 128 -7.50 8.32 10.23
CA TYR A 128 -7.24 8.08 11.65
C TYR A 128 -6.95 9.41 12.34
N HIS A 129 -7.87 9.87 13.20
CA HIS A 129 -7.78 11.17 13.88
C HIS A 129 -7.48 12.36 12.95
N GLY A 130 -8.09 12.36 11.75
CA GLY A 130 -7.90 13.42 10.74
C GLY A 130 -6.65 13.24 9.86
N GLU A 131 -5.88 12.19 10.06
CA GLU A 131 -4.74 11.81 9.22
C GLU A 131 -5.16 10.77 8.18
N ALA A 132 -4.85 11.02 6.90
CA ALA A 132 -5.13 10.09 5.81
C ALA A 132 -4.16 8.90 5.87
N GLY A 133 -4.72 7.69 5.88
CA GLY A 133 -3.98 6.45 6.00
C GLY A 133 -3.98 5.56 4.76
N HIS A 134 -3.48 4.35 4.94
CA HIS A 134 -3.41 3.27 3.96
C HIS A 134 -4.08 2.00 4.51
N PRO A 135 -4.46 1.06 3.60
CA PRO A 135 -4.46 1.16 2.15
C PRO A 135 -5.52 2.11 1.63
N VAL A 136 -5.36 2.55 0.38
CA VAL A 136 -6.41 3.27 -0.33
C VAL A 136 -7.00 2.39 -1.43
N ILE A 137 -8.23 2.65 -1.84
CA ILE A 137 -8.89 1.95 -2.94
C ILE A 137 -9.12 2.94 -4.07
N LEU A 138 -8.71 2.54 -5.26
CA LEU A 138 -8.85 3.29 -6.50
C LEU A 138 -9.78 2.55 -7.44
N ASP A 139 -10.79 3.22 -8.01
CA ASP A 139 -11.53 2.71 -9.16
C ASP A 139 -10.65 2.79 -10.42
N ALA A 140 -10.66 1.74 -11.23
CA ALA A 140 -9.81 1.66 -12.42
C ALA A 140 -10.14 2.74 -13.47
N SER A 141 -11.33 3.34 -13.44
CA SER A 141 -11.70 4.48 -14.30
C SER A 141 -10.81 5.71 -14.10
N LEU A 142 -10.16 5.85 -12.94
CA LEU A 142 -9.23 6.95 -12.66
C LEU A 142 -7.83 6.73 -13.28
N ILE A 143 -7.49 5.52 -13.75
CA ILE A 143 -6.16 5.23 -14.29
C ILE A 143 -5.78 6.19 -15.43
N PRO A 144 -6.62 6.45 -16.46
CA PRO A 144 -6.22 7.35 -17.56
C PRO A 144 -5.85 8.75 -17.08
N MET A 145 -6.58 9.29 -16.10
CA MET A 145 -6.28 10.58 -15.50
C MET A 145 -4.95 10.54 -14.73
N LEU A 146 -4.74 9.51 -13.90
CA LEU A 146 -3.49 9.36 -13.16
C LEU A 146 -2.27 9.21 -14.06
N MET A 147 -2.40 8.55 -15.21
CA MET A 147 -1.29 8.36 -16.16
C MET A 147 -0.83 9.68 -16.81
N THR A 148 -1.69 10.70 -16.86
CA THR A 148 -1.40 11.99 -17.53
C THR A 148 -1.23 13.15 -16.56
N TYR A 149 -1.51 12.96 -15.26
CA TYR A 149 -1.41 14.04 -14.28
C TYR A 149 0.04 14.47 -14.06
N ASP A 150 0.33 15.74 -14.26
CA ASP A 150 1.65 16.40 -14.10
C ASP A 150 1.66 17.52 -13.04
N GLY A 151 0.53 17.70 -12.34
CA GLY A 151 0.39 18.69 -11.29
C GLY A 151 1.12 18.32 -9.98
N PRO A 152 1.16 19.25 -9.01
CA PRO A 152 1.80 19.05 -7.72
C PRO A 152 0.97 18.11 -6.81
N GLY A 153 1.61 17.59 -5.74
CA GLY A 153 0.93 16.83 -4.69
C GLY A 153 0.78 15.32 -4.97
N GLY A 154 1.37 14.83 -6.08
CA GLY A 154 1.38 13.39 -6.38
C GLY A 154 -0.03 12.80 -6.50
N LEU A 155 -0.26 11.59 -5.95
CA LEU A 155 -1.57 10.93 -5.98
C LEU A 155 -2.67 11.78 -5.33
N ARG A 156 -2.36 12.42 -4.19
CA ARG A 156 -3.32 13.28 -3.50
C ARG A 156 -3.76 14.45 -4.37
N GLY A 157 -2.80 15.17 -4.96
CA GLY A 157 -3.09 16.29 -5.86
C GLY A 157 -3.88 15.87 -7.09
N ALA A 158 -3.58 14.69 -7.66
CA ALA A 158 -4.31 14.13 -8.78
C ALA A 158 -5.78 13.85 -8.42
N VAL A 159 -6.03 13.23 -7.27
CA VAL A 159 -7.39 12.94 -6.78
C VAL A 159 -8.16 14.24 -6.48
N GLU A 160 -7.56 15.19 -5.75
CA GLU A 160 -8.20 16.47 -5.40
C GLU A 160 -8.55 17.33 -6.63
N SER A 161 -7.75 17.25 -7.69
CA SER A 161 -7.98 18.02 -8.94
C SER A 161 -8.90 17.33 -9.94
N SER A 162 -9.18 16.04 -9.78
CA SER A 162 -9.93 15.24 -10.76
C SER A 162 -11.44 15.46 -10.74
N GLY A 163 -11.98 15.98 -9.62
CA GLY A 163 -13.43 16.03 -9.39
C GLY A 163 -14.08 14.64 -9.14
N CYS A 164 -13.27 13.60 -8.89
CA CYS A 164 -13.76 12.26 -8.58
C CYS A 164 -14.47 12.21 -7.22
N ILE A 165 -15.25 11.15 -7.00
CA ILE A 165 -15.93 10.91 -5.72
C ILE A 165 -14.90 10.37 -4.72
N LEU A 166 -14.40 11.27 -3.85
CA LEU A 166 -13.54 10.92 -2.72
C LEU A 166 -14.41 10.51 -1.53
N THR A 167 -14.22 9.28 -1.04
CA THR A 167 -14.88 8.78 0.16
C THR A 167 -13.85 8.53 1.26
N GLU A 168 -14.10 9.08 2.44
CA GLU A 168 -13.25 8.95 3.62
C GLU A 168 -13.99 8.13 4.69
N LEU A 169 -13.27 7.20 5.31
CA LEU A 169 -13.76 6.39 6.41
C LEU A 169 -12.97 6.70 7.68
N ASP A 170 -13.62 7.29 8.68
CA ASP A 170 -13.02 7.42 10.00
C ASP A 170 -12.86 6.04 10.64
N VAL A 171 -11.62 5.69 11.00
CA VAL A 171 -11.28 4.39 11.58
C VAL A 171 -10.59 4.55 12.94
N ALA A 172 -10.81 3.59 13.84
CA ALA A 172 -10.05 3.49 15.08
C ALA A 172 -8.71 2.75 14.90
N ASP A 173 -8.45 2.23 13.69
CA ASP A 173 -7.27 1.44 13.36
C ASP A 173 -6.05 2.33 13.13
N ARG A 174 -5.22 2.44 14.15
CA ARG A 174 -3.95 3.15 14.07
C ARG A 174 -2.98 2.56 13.06
N GLY A 175 -3.10 1.25 12.75
CA GLY A 175 -2.25 0.55 11.77
C GLY A 175 -2.27 1.21 10.39
N THR A 176 -3.31 1.97 10.06
CA THR A 176 -3.46 2.67 8.78
C THR A 176 -2.46 3.81 8.55
N VAL A 177 -1.94 4.40 9.64
CA VAL A 177 -1.00 5.55 9.61
C VAL A 177 0.36 5.21 10.21
N LEU A 178 0.56 3.97 10.66
CA LEU A 178 1.85 3.54 11.20
C LEU A 178 2.77 3.12 10.06
N ASP A 179 3.60 4.04 9.64
CA ASP A 179 4.74 3.78 8.78
C ASP A 179 6.03 3.55 9.60
N ASN A 180 7.12 3.24 8.91
CA ASN A 180 8.41 2.89 9.49
C ASN A 180 9.50 3.77 8.90
N ASP A 181 9.53 5.06 9.26
CA ASP A 181 10.51 6.01 8.72
C ASP A 181 11.80 6.06 9.53
N THR A 182 11.74 5.78 10.82
CA THR A 182 12.88 5.82 11.74
C THR A 182 13.00 4.52 12.56
N PRO A 183 14.15 4.21 13.17
CA PRO A 183 14.29 3.08 14.09
C PRO A 183 13.29 3.13 15.26
N GLU A 184 12.96 4.33 15.73
CA GLU A 184 11.97 4.56 16.78
C GLU A 184 10.55 4.18 16.32
N ASP A 185 10.21 4.46 15.05
CA ASP A 185 8.92 4.06 14.46
C ASP A 185 8.83 2.53 14.36
N PHE A 186 9.92 1.86 14.01
CA PHE A 186 9.96 0.41 13.98
C PHE A 186 9.71 -0.22 15.36
N GLU A 187 10.29 0.34 16.41
CA GLU A 187 10.02 -0.14 17.76
C GLU A 187 8.57 0.14 18.20
N ARG A 188 7.96 1.24 17.74
CA ARG A 188 6.51 1.49 17.94
C ARG A 188 5.65 0.46 17.23
N LEU A 189 5.97 0.14 15.96
CA LEU A 189 5.30 -0.91 15.20
C LEU A 189 5.35 -2.27 15.90
N ARG A 190 6.52 -2.67 16.39
CA ARG A 190 6.67 -3.93 17.13
C ARG A 190 5.83 -3.98 18.40
N ARG A 191 5.81 -2.89 19.18
CA ARG A 191 4.98 -2.78 20.39
C ARG A 191 3.49 -2.83 20.05
N PHE A 192 3.07 -2.11 19.02
CA PHE A 192 1.68 -2.10 18.58
C PHE A 192 1.23 -3.52 18.19
N PHE A 193 2.02 -4.24 17.42
CA PHE A 193 1.74 -5.62 17.03
C PHE A 193 1.60 -6.55 18.24
N ALA A 194 2.52 -6.46 19.20
CA ALA A 194 2.48 -7.29 20.41
C ALA A 194 1.21 -7.04 21.26
N CYS A 195 0.74 -5.78 21.34
CA CYS A 195 -0.50 -5.44 22.05
C CYS A 195 -1.75 -5.95 21.32
N SER A 196 -1.80 -5.80 19.97
CA SER A 196 -2.95 -6.23 19.17
C SER A 196 -3.17 -7.74 19.21
N ASN A 197 -2.09 -8.54 19.23
CA ASN A 197 -2.19 -10.00 19.36
C ASN A 197 -2.68 -10.43 20.75
N ALA A 198 -2.25 -9.76 21.80
CA ALA A 198 -2.69 -10.05 23.17
C ALA A 198 -4.19 -9.78 23.41
N GLU A 199 -4.80 -8.88 22.64
CA GLU A 199 -6.25 -8.60 22.67
C GLU A 199 -7.06 -9.62 21.85
N SER A 200 -6.48 -10.18 20.80
CA SER A 200 -7.14 -11.18 19.93
C SER A 200 -7.18 -12.60 20.55
N GLU A 201 -6.35 -12.86 21.55
CA GLU A 201 -6.30 -14.16 22.27
C GLU A 201 -7.20 -14.21 23.54
N ARG A 202 -7.93 -13.13 23.84
CA ARG A 202 -8.88 -13.06 24.97
C ARG A 202 -10.32 -13.17 24.51
#